data_9361f826f0d4f7dddefe4fb32c9b61bd
#
_entry.id   9361f826f0d4f7dddefe4fb32c9b61bd
#
_cell.length_a   1.000
_cell.length_b   1.000
_cell.length_c   1.000
_cell.angle_alpha   90.00
_cell.angle_beta   90.00
_cell.angle_gamma   90.00
#
_symmetry.space_group_name_H-M   'P 1'
#
loop_
_entity.id
_entity.type
_entity.pdbx_description
1 polymer ?
#
loop_
_entity_poly.entity_id
_entity_poly.type
_entity_poly.pdbx_seq_one_letter_code
_entity_poly.pdbx_strand_id
1 'polypeptide(L)'
;SFIRITFWYKNAYLFYIFCISLLIITLFFGLMASGSRRWLDLYFINLQPSEIMKIAIIVCFARYYHRIQTAEIQNYKFILVPLILLIIPCYLVVQQPDLGTSILIAGSGIIIIWLAGLNIKYFVYSGLLLLVSLPFAVSLLKPYQKSRILTFFNPDRDPLGAGYQIIQSKIAIGSGGFFGKGFLKGTQSYLEFLPEKH
;
A
#
# COMPACT_ATOMS: atom_id res chain seq x y z
N SER A 1 -23.34 8.29 0.14
CA SER A 1 -22.29 9.01 -0.60
C SER A 1 -22.90 10.20 -1.32
N PHE A 2 -22.35 11.39 -1.13
CA PHE A 2 -22.86 12.63 -1.76
C PHE A 2 -22.51 12.73 -3.24
N ILE A 3 -21.60 11.89 -3.73
CA ILE A 3 -21.12 11.92 -5.12
C ILE A 3 -21.69 10.73 -5.88
N ARG A 4 -22.34 11.01 -7.02
CA ARG A 4 -22.91 9.97 -7.89
C ARG A 4 -21.82 9.07 -8.47
N ILE A 5 -22.08 7.78 -8.57
CA ILE A 5 -21.13 6.78 -9.13
C ILE A 5 -20.73 7.12 -10.57
N THR A 6 -21.63 7.76 -11.33
CA THR A 6 -21.37 8.22 -12.70
C THR A 6 -20.25 9.25 -12.80
N PHE A 7 -20.03 10.07 -11.74
CA PHE A 7 -18.92 11.01 -11.68
C PHE A 7 -17.57 10.27 -11.60
N TRP A 8 -17.47 9.30 -10.72
CA TRP A 8 -16.27 8.47 -10.58
C TRP A 8 -15.97 7.71 -11.86
N TYR A 9 -17.00 7.13 -12.47
CA TYR A 9 -16.86 6.43 -13.73
C TYR A 9 -16.33 7.33 -14.86
N LYS A 10 -16.86 8.55 -15.03
CA LYS A 10 -16.43 9.48 -16.07
C LYS A 10 -14.99 9.98 -15.84
N ASN A 11 -14.59 10.18 -14.61
CA ASN A 11 -13.31 10.81 -14.24
C ASN A 11 -12.23 9.81 -13.78
N ALA A 12 -12.46 8.51 -13.83
CA ALA A 12 -11.55 7.50 -13.28
C ALA A 12 -10.10 7.60 -13.80
N TYR A 13 -9.92 7.77 -15.12
CA TYR A 13 -8.57 7.89 -15.69
C TYR A 13 -7.92 9.25 -15.36
N LEU A 14 -8.69 10.32 -15.34
CA LEU A 14 -8.22 11.64 -14.92
C LEU A 14 -7.77 11.60 -13.45
N PHE A 15 -8.54 10.97 -12.58
CA PHE A 15 -8.22 10.78 -11.18
C PHE A 15 -6.95 9.94 -10.99
N TYR A 16 -6.78 8.88 -11.78
CA TYR A 16 -5.58 8.08 -11.78
C TYR A 16 -4.35 8.90 -12.19
N ILE A 17 -4.43 9.65 -13.30
CA ILE A 17 -3.32 10.51 -13.78
C ILE A 17 -2.98 11.58 -12.74
N PHE A 18 -3.99 12.19 -12.13
CA PHE A 18 -3.80 13.15 -11.04
C PHE A 18 -3.05 12.53 -9.86
N CYS A 19 -3.41 11.32 -9.42
CA CYS A 19 -2.70 10.64 -8.34
C CYS A 19 -1.25 10.27 -8.73
N ILE A 20 -1.00 9.86 -9.97
CA ILE A 20 0.37 9.63 -10.47
C ILE A 20 1.18 10.93 -10.43
N SER A 21 0.61 12.06 -10.87
CA SER A 21 1.33 13.34 -10.81
C SER A 21 1.67 13.74 -9.38
N LEU A 22 0.76 13.52 -8.42
CA LEU A 22 1.04 13.73 -6.99
C LEU A 22 2.16 12.83 -6.47
N LEU A 23 2.19 11.55 -6.86
CA LEU A 23 3.28 10.64 -6.49
C LEU A 23 4.63 11.11 -7.03
N ILE A 24 4.67 11.60 -8.26
CA ILE A 24 5.90 12.16 -8.85
C ILE A 24 6.33 13.44 -8.11
N ILE A 25 5.39 14.35 -7.83
CA ILE A 25 5.68 15.56 -7.06
C ILE A 25 6.24 15.20 -5.68
N THR A 26 5.65 14.21 -5.01
CA THR A 26 6.13 13.75 -3.69
C THR A 26 7.55 13.20 -3.74
N LEU A 27 7.92 12.50 -4.82
CA LEU A 27 9.25 11.95 -4.99
C LEU A 27 10.32 13.06 -4.99
N PHE A 28 10.03 14.21 -5.62
CA PHE A 28 10.97 15.32 -5.75
C PHE A 28 10.86 16.36 -4.63
N PHE A 29 9.65 16.68 -4.20
CA PHE A 29 9.35 17.80 -3.30
C PHE A 29 8.74 17.36 -1.95
N GLY A 30 8.59 16.06 -1.70
CA GLY A 30 8.00 15.56 -0.46
C GLY A 30 8.84 15.86 0.77
N LEU A 31 8.17 16.04 1.93
CA LEU A 31 8.80 16.18 3.23
C LEU A 31 9.62 14.95 3.58
N MET A 32 10.83 15.16 4.06
CA MET A 32 11.67 14.10 4.59
C MET A 32 11.23 13.74 6.00
N ALA A 33 10.55 12.60 6.16
CA ALA A 33 10.18 12.04 7.46
C ALA A 33 10.74 10.63 7.58
N SER A 34 11.47 10.34 8.66
CA SER A 34 12.04 9.00 8.94
C SER A 34 12.85 8.40 7.77
N GLY A 35 13.59 9.24 7.03
CA GLY A 35 14.44 8.80 5.92
C GLY A 35 13.70 8.51 4.60
N SER A 36 12.44 8.91 4.48
CA SER A 36 11.64 8.75 3.26
C SER A 36 10.81 9.99 2.95
N ARG A 37 10.56 10.24 1.65
CA ARG A 37 9.72 11.34 1.19
C ARG A 37 8.36 10.79 0.79
N ARG A 38 7.38 10.86 1.69
CA ARG A 38 6.05 10.26 1.50
C ARG A 38 4.91 11.25 1.63
N TRP A 39 5.17 12.41 2.25
CA TRP A 39 4.17 13.38 2.63
C TRP A 39 4.33 14.66 1.83
N LEU A 40 3.20 15.23 1.38
CA LEU A 40 3.11 16.58 0.86
C LEU A 40 2.51 17.47 1.93
N ASP A 41 3.24 18.52 2.31
CA ASP A 41 2.72 19.55 3.20
C ASP A 41 1.82 20.50 2.41
N LEU A 42 0.56 20.53 2.74
CA LEU A 42 -0.43 21.45 2.18
C LEU A 42 -0.78 22.57 3.18
N TYR A 43 0.15 22.91 4.09
CA TYR A 43 0.00 23.94 5.12
C TYR A 43 -0.97 23.57 6.25
N PHE A 44 -2.11 22.95 5.94
CA PHE A 44 -3.14 22.57 6.92
C PHE A 44 -3.21 21.06 7.15
N ILE A 45 -2.78 20.28 6.19
CA ILE A 45 -2.91 18.82 6.21
C ILE A 45 -1.69 18.20 5.52
N ASN A 46 -1.09 17.22 6.16
CA ASN A 46 -0.09 16.37 5.53
C ASN A 46 -0.80 15.33 4.68
N LEU A 47 -0.67 15.44 3.37
CA LEU A 47 -1.26 14.51 2.41
C LEU A 47 -0.26 13.43 2.04
N GLN A 48 -0.68 12.16 2.12
CA GLN A 48 0.07 11.03 1.59
C GLN A 48 -0.57 10.57 0.27
N PRO A 49 0.00 10.90 -0.91
CA PRO A 49 -0.61 10.58 -2.19
C PRO A 49 -0.79 9.09 -2.48
N SER A 50 0.06 8.24 -1.90
CA SER A 50 -0.05 6.78 -2.02
C SER A 50 -1.34 6.22 -1.38
N GLU A 51 -1.92 6.88 -0.37
CA GLU A 51 -3.21 6.50 0.22
C GLU A 51 -4.35 6.72 -0.79
N ILE A 52 -4.33 7.87 -1.48
CA ILE A 52 -5.33 8.20 -2.49
C ILE A 52 -5.15 7.29 -3.72
N MET A 53 -3.91 6.91 -4.04
CA MET A 53 -3.60 6.04 -5.18
C MET A 53 -4.25 4.66 -5.05
N LYS A 54 -4.41 4.11 -3.84
CA LYS A 54 -5.14 2.84 -3.62
C LYS A 54 -6.59 2.92 -4.13
N ILE A 55 -7.25 4.05 -3.86
CA ILE A 55 -8.62 4.28 -4.35
C ILE A 55 -8.61 4.52 -5.86
N ALA A 56 -7.67 5.29 -6.36
CA ALA A 56 -7.58 5.63 -7.77
C ALA A 56 -7.38 4.40 -8.66
N ILE A 57 -6.55 3.43 -8.23
CA ILE A 57 -6.33 2.19 -8.99
C ILE A 57 -7.59 1.33 -9.04
N ILE A 58 -8.34 1.23 -7.92
CA ILE A 58 -9.60 0.49 -7.87
C ILE A 58 -10.62 1.09 -8.84
N VAL A 59 -10.82 2.41 -8.81
CA VAL A 59 -11.78 3.11 -9.68
C VAL A 59 -11.36 3.02 -11.16
N CYS A 60 -10.05 3.13 -11.43
CA CYS A 60 -9.49 3.02 -12.77
C CYS A 60 -9.74 1.63 -13.37
N PHE A 61 -9.44 0.57 -12.60
CA PHE A 61 -9.63 -0.81 -13.04
C PHE A 61 -11.10 -1.18 -13.16
N ALA A 62 -11.94 -0.75 -12.22
CA ALA A 62 -13.39 -0.96 -12.31
C ALA A 62 -13.96 -0.35 -13.61
N ARG A 63 -13.51 0.86 -13.99
CA ARG A 63 -13.90 1.46 -15.27
C ARG A 63 -13.36 0.70 -16.48
N TYR A 64 -12.11 0.25 -16.41
CA TYR A 64 -11.47 -0.49 -17.51
C TYR A 64 -12.22 -1.78 -17.79
N TYR A 65 -12.46 -2.61 -16.78
CA TYR A 65 -13.13 -3.90 -16.94
C TYR A 65 -14.65 -3.80 -17.18
N HIS A 66 -15.29 -2.71 -16.79
CA HIS A 66 -16.73 -2.50 -17.05
C HIS A 66 -17.10 -2.55 -18.53
N ARG A 67 -16.15 -2.25 -19.44
CA ARG A 67 -16.38 -2.23 -20.89
C ARG A 67 -15.98 -3.54 -21.59
N ILE A 68 -15.40 -4.46 -20.90
CA ILE A 68 -14.85 -5.69 -21.47
C ILE A 68 -15.79 -6.85 -21.15
N GLN A 69 -16.13 -7.63 -22.16
CA GLN A 69 -16.92 -8.85 -21.94
C GLN A 69 -16.09 -9.87 -21.17
N THR A 70 -16.74 -10.59 -20.23
CA THR A 70 -16.07 -11.55 -19.34
C THR A 70 -15.31 -12.63 -20.12
N ALA A 71 -15.79 -13.03 -21.28
CA ALA A 71 -15.12 -13.99 -22.16
C ALA A 71 -13.78 -13.48 -22.73
N GLU A 72 -13.67 -12.17 -22.94
CA GLU A 72 -12.47 -11.54 -23.52
C GLU A 72 -11.38 -11.29 -22.46
N ILE A 73 -11.70 -11.26 -21.17
CA ILE A 73 -10.77 -10.99 -20.08
C ILE A 73 -9.62 -12.00 -20.04
N GLN A 74 -9.84 -13.23 -20.54
CA GLN A 74 -8.82 -14.27 -20.62
C GLN A 74 -7.73 -13.98 -21.66
N ASN A 75 -7.96 -13.02 -22.56
CA ASN A 75 -6.96 -12.66 -23.57
C ASN A 75 -5.86 -11.78 -22.92
N TYR A 76 -4.61 -12.15 -23.12
CA TYR A 76 -3.43 -11.47 -22.56
C TYR A 76 -3.39 -9.96 -22.86
N LYS A 77 -4.00 -9.49 -23.95
CA LYS A 77 -4.06 -8.06 -24.30
C LYS A 77 -4.82 -7.25 -23.27
N PHE A 78 -5.91 -7.82 -22.70
CA PHE A 78 -6.71 -7.15 -21.68
C PHE A 78 -6.11 -7.26 -20.27
N ILE A 79 -5.10 -8.11 -20.07
CA ILE A 79 -4.37 -8.22 -18.82
C ILE A 79 -3.18 -7.27 -18.81
N LEU A 80 -2.53 -7.05 -19.96
CA LEU A 80 -1.30 -6.26 -20.07
C LEU A 80 -1.52 -4.79 -19.67
N VAL A 81 -2.62 -4.18 -20.09
CA VAL A 81 -2.92 -2.77 -19.79
C VAL A 81 -3.09 -2.53 -18.29
N PRO A 82 -3.94 -3.26 -17.54
CA PRO A 82 -4.03 -3.13 -16.09
C PRO A 82 -2.71 -3.41 -15.39
N LEU A 83 -1.92 -4.35 -15.89
CA LEU A 83 -0.63 -4.69 -15.30
C LEU A 83 0.36 -3.53 -15.41
N ILE A 84 0.43 -2.86 -16.56
CA ILE A 84 1.24 -1.65 -16.73
C ILE A 84 0.75 -0.53 -15.81
N LEU A 85 -0.58 -0.29 -15.78
CA LEU A 85 -1.18 0.71 -14.89
C LEU A 85 -0.96 0.40 -13.41
N LEU A 86 -0.73 -0.86 -13.04
CA LEU A 86 -0.41 -1.25 -11.67
C LEU A 86 1.07 -1.08 -11.35
N ILE A 87 1.94 -1.45 -12.27
CA ILE A 87 3.40 -1.39 -12.08
C ILE A 87 3.89 0.05 -11.89
N ILE A 88 3.33 1.01 -12.63
CA ILE A 88 3.77 2.42 -12.58
C ILE A 88 3.66 2.98 -11.15
N PRO A 89 2.49 3.01 -10.49
CA PRO A 89 2.40 3.55 -9.13
C PRO A 89 3.17 2.71 -8.11
N CYS A 90 3.20 1.39 -8.25
CA CYS A 90 3.99 0.52 -7.37
C CYS A 90 5.48 0.88 -7.43
N TYR A 91 6.02 1.07 -8.63
CA TYR A 91 7.41 1.48 -8.82
C TYR A 91 7.71 2.84 -8.19
N LEU A 92 6.85 3.85 -8.40
CA LEU A 92 7.01 5.19 -7.82
C LEU A 92 7.01 5.14 -6.29
N VAL A 93 6.13 4.33 -5.69
CA VAL A 93 6.04 4.19 -4.22
C VAL A 93 7.23 3.42 -3.65
N VAL A 94 7.78 2.43 -4.37
CA VAL A 94 9.02 1.75 -3.98
C VAL A 94 10.21 2.71 -3.99
N GLN A 95 10.25 3.67 -4.93
CA GLN A 95 11.28 4.72 -4.95
C GLN A 95 11.17 5.68 -3.74
N GLN A 96 9.99 5.77 -3.11
CA GLN A 96 9.76 6.53 -1.87
C GLN A 96 10.07 5.71 -0.59
N PRO A 97 10.94 4.70 -0.63
CA PRO A 97 11.16 3.56 0.28
C PRO A 97 9.92 3.10 1.07
N ASP A 98 8.77 2.91 0.39
CA ASP A 98 7.52 2.46 1.00
C ASP A 98 7.02 1.15 0.39
N LEU A 99 7.68 0.05 0.76
CA LEU A 99 7.31 -1.28 0.29
C LEU A 99 5.93 -1.71 0.77
N GLY A 100 5.55 -1.34 2.00
CA GLY A 100 4.26 -1.74 2.58
C GLY A 100 3.09 -1.21 1.75
N THR A 101 3.08 0.10 1.47
CA THR A 101 2.03 0.73 0.67
C THR A 101 2.05 0.27 -0.79
N SER A 102 3.24 0.01 -1.37
CA SER A 102 3.36 -0.57 -2.71
C SER A 102 2.69 -1.95 -2.80
N ILE A 103 2.89 -2.82 -1.80
CA ILE A 103 2.22 -4.13 -1.72
C ILE A 103 0.70 -3.97 -1.60
N LEU A 104 0.22 -3.01 -0.82
CA LEU A 104 -1.22 -2.74 -0.69
C LEU A 104 -1.85 -2.24 -2.00
N ILE A 105 -1.16 -1.36 -2.74
CA ILE A 105 -1.59 -0.92 -4.08
C ILE A 105 -1.63 -2.11 -5.04
N ALA A 106 -0.57 -2.93 -5.06
CA ALA A 106 -0.51 -4.12 -5.89
C ALA A 106 -1.65 -5.09 -5.55
N GLY A 107 -1.86 -5.37 -4.26
CA GLY A 107 -2.93 -6.24 -3.78
C GLY A 107 -4.32 -5.76 -4.18
N SER A 108 -4.60 -4.46 -4.02
CA SER A 108 -5.90 -3.90 -4.42
C SER A 108 -6.15 -4.04 -5.92
N GLY A 109 -5.15 -3.77 -6.77
CA GLY A 109 -5.26 -3.96 -8.21
C GLY A 109 -5.46 -5.42 -8.61
N ILE A 110 -4.70 -6.34 -8.02
CA ILE A 110 -4.79 -7.78 -8.26
C ILE A 110 -6.19 -8.31 -7.89
N ILE A 111 -6.75 -7.86 -6.75
CA ILE A 111 -8.10 -8.24 -6.33
C ILE A 111 -9.14 -7.80 -7.37
N ILE A 112 -9.05 -6.59 -7.92
CA ILE A 112 -9.99 -6.13 -8.96
C ILE A 112 -9.84 -6.94 -10.25
N ILE A 113 -8.63 -7.30 -10.65
CA ILE A 113 -8.38 -8.17 -11.81
C ILE A 113 -9.02 -9.54 -11.61
N TRP A 114 -8.92 -10.09 -10.39
CA TRP A 114 -9.56 -11.35 -10.04
C TRP A 114 -11.09 -11.25 -10.07
N LEU A 115 -11.66 -10.23 -9.45
CA LEU A 115 -13.11 -9.96 -9.44
C LEU A 115 -13.67 -9.71 -10.85
N ALA A 116 -12.86 -9.19 -11.77
CA ALA A 116 -13.24 -9.02 -13.16
C ALA A 116 -13.46 -10.36 -13.89
N GLY A 117 -12.98 -11.49 -13.34
CA GLY A 117 -13.19 -12.83 -13.88
C GLY A 117 -11.96 -13.46 -14.54
N LEU A 118 -10.75 -12.94 -14.27
CA LEU A 118 -9.54 -13.61 -14.74
C LEU A 118 -9.41 -14.99 -14.07
N ASN A 119 -8.99 -16.00 -14.85
CA ASN A 119 -8.88 -17.37 -14.38
C ASN A 119 -7.89 -17.49 -13.21
N ILE A 120 -8.32 -18.15 -12.14
CA ILE A 120 -7.53 -18.37 -10.92
C ILE A 120 -6.16 -19.02 -11.20
N LYS A 121 -6.03 -19.77 -12.28
CA LYS A 121 -4.76 -20.39 -12.67
C LYS A 121 -3.63 -19.39 -12.82
N TYR A 122 -3.90 -18.21 -13.36
CA TYR A 122 -2.87 -17.17 -13.51
C TYR A 122 -2.36 -16.68 -12.15
N PHE A 123 -3.25 -16.56 -11.15
CA PHE A 123 -2.87 -16.17 -9.78
C PHE A 123 -2.08 -17.29 -9.09
N VAL A 124 -2.46 -18.54 -9.28
CA VAL A 124 -1.71 -19.68 -8.74
C VAL A 124 -0.31 -19.74 -9.35
N TYR A 125 -0.18 -19.62 -10.67
CA TYR A 125 1.13 -19.65 -11.32
C TYR A 125 1.99 -18.44 -10.93
N SER A 126 1.42 -17.23 -10.87
CA SER A 126 2.15 -16.04 -10.41
C SER A 126 2.55 -16.16 -8.94
N GLY A 127 1.69 -16.71 -8.08
CA GLY A 127 1.99 -16.98 -6.68
C GLY A 127 3.12 -17.99 -6.51
N LEU A 128 3.10 -19.10 -7.25
CA LEU A 128 4.19 -20.07 -7.26
C LEU A 128 5.50 -19.47 -7.74
N LEU A 129 5.46 -18.66 -8.81
CA LEU A 129 6.64 -17.94 -9.31
C LEU A 129 7.20 -16.99 -8.25
N LEU A 130 6.34 -16.25 -7.55
CA LEU A 130 6.74 -15.39 -6.43
C LEU A 130 7.38 -16.19 -5.30
N LEU A 131 6.81 -17.32 -4.90
CA LEU A 131 7.38 -18.19 -3.87
C LEU A 131 8.77 -18.71 -4.25
N VAL A 132 8.93 -19.16 -5.49
CA VAL A 132 10.25 -19.64 -6.01
C VAL A 132 11.25 -18.48 -6.08
N SER A 133 10.80 -17.26 -6.41
CA SER A 133 11.68 -16.08 -6.48
C SER A 133 12.00 -15.45 -5.11
N LEU A 134 11.28 -15.81 -4.03
CA LEU A 134 11.46 -15.25 -2.69
C LEU A 134 12.92 -15.31 -2.17
N PRO A 135 13.64 -16.44 -2.24
CA PRO A 135 15.02 -16.52 -1.78
C PRO A 135 15.93 -15.51 -2.52
N PHE A 136 15.71 -15.38 -3.84
CA PHE A 136 16.45 -14.42 -4.66
C PHE A 136 16.06 -12.97 -4.31
N ALA A 137 14.76 -12.69 -4.15
CA ALA A 137 14.27 -11.38 -3.74
C ALA A 137 14.84 -10.95 -2.37
N VAL A 138 14.92 -11.87 -1.40
CA VAL A 138 15.52 -11.61 -0.08
C VAL A 138 17.01 -11.31 -0.18
N SER A 139 17.73 -11.91 -1.13
CA SER A 139 19.17 -11.60 -1.34
C SER A 139 19.40 -10.17 -1.82
N LEU A 140 18.46 -9.61 -2.61
CA LEU A 140 18.51 -8.26 -3.16
C LEU A 140 18.06 -7.16 -2.19
N LEU A 141 17.49 -7.52 -1.03
CA LEU A 141 17.04 -6.54 -0.04
C LEU A 141 18.22 -5.75 0.53
N LYS A 142 18.00 -4.45 0.72
CA LYS A 142 18.95 -3.57 1.41
C LYS A 142 19.09 -3.98 2.89
N PRO A 143 20.24 -3.72 3.54
CA PRO A 143 20.48 -4.12 4.94
C PRO A 143 19.37 -3.67 5.89
N TYR A 144 18.85 -2.44 5.75
CA TYR A 144 17.78 -1.94 6.60
C TYR A 144 16.43 -2.68 6.40
N GLN A 145 16.15 -3.18 5.19
CA GLN A 145 14.95 -3.97 4.90
C GLN A 145 15.05 -5.36 5.53
N LYS A 146 16.24 -5.99 5.41
CA LYS A 146 16.52 -7.26 6.09
C LYS A 146 16.39 -7.13 7.60
N SER A 147 16.95 -6.05 8.18
CA SER A 147 16.84 -5.78 9.61
C SER A 147 15.39 -5.65 10.04
N ARG A 148 14.54 -4.91 9.30
CA ARG A 148 13.10 -4.78 9.61
C ARG A 148 12.37 -6.12 9.62
N ILE A 149 12.65 -6.99 8.63
CA ILE A 149 12.04 -8.33 8.57
C ILE A 149 12.49 -9.15 9.79
N LEU A 150 13.78 -9.17 10.11
CA LEU A 150 14.30 -9.91 11.26
C LEU A 150 13.74 -9.39 12.58
N THR A 151 13.65 -8.07 12.76
CA THR A 151 13.08 -7.45 13.96
C THR A 151 11.57 -7.71 14.07
N PHE A 152 10.85 -7.82 12.95
CA PHE A 152 9.44 -8.18 12.97
C PHE A 152 9.22 -9.59 13.54
N PHE A 153 10.02 -10.56 13.13
CA PHE A 153 9.94 -11.94 13.65
C PHE A 153 10.53 -12.10 15.05
N ASN A 154 11.53 -11.30 15.39
CA ASN A 154 12.17 -11.35 16.70
C ASN A 154 12.47 -9.92 17.20
N PRO A 155 11.47 -9.23 17.82
CA PRO A 155 11.62 -7.87 18.33
C PRO A 155 12.66 -7.75 19.44
N ASP A 156 12.91 -8.85 20.17
CA ASP A 156 13.85 -8.88 21.30
C ASP A 156 15.32 -8.74 20.89
N ARG A 157 15.63 -8.80 19.59
CA ARG A 157 16.98 -8.55 19.07
C ARG A 157 17.42 -7.09 19.16
N ASP A 158 16.44 -6.16 19.14
CA ASP A 158 16.67 -4.72 19.22
C ASP A 158 15.60 -4.06 20.09
N PRO A 159 15.61 -4.36 21.40
CA PRO A 159 14.53 -3.94 22.31
C PRO A 159 14.50 -2.42 22.57
N LEU A 160 15.57 -1.68 22.23
CA LEU A 160 15.68 -0.23 22.41
C LEU A 160 15.56 0.55 21.08
N GLY A 161 15.61 -0.13 19.92
CA GLY A 161 15.48 0.48 18.60
C GLY A 161 14.17 0.12 17.90
N ALA A 162 14.26 -0.48 16.70
CA ALA A 162 13.09 -0.85 15.91
C ALA A 162 12.16 -1.86 16.59
N GLY A 163 12.71 -2.75 17.45
CA GLY A 163 11.94 -3.71 18.25
C GLY A 163 11.09 -3.03 19.33
N TYR A 164 11.55 -1.91 19.90
CA TYR A 164 10.83 -1.16 20.92
C TYR A 164 9.41 -0.78 20.46
N GLN A 165 9.30 -0.22 19.25
CA GLN A 165 8.02 0.19 18.70
C GLN A 165 7.05 -0.99 18.55
N ILE A 166 7.55 -2.16 18.13
CA ILE A 166 6.74 -3.38 17.98
C ILE A 166 6.27 -3.89 19.34
N ILE A 167 7.15 -3.89 20.34
CA ILE A 167 6.84 -4.30 21.71
C ILE A 167 5.78 -3.37 22.30
N GLN A 168 5.97 -2.05 22.20
CA GLN A 168 5.01 -1.06 22.71
C GLN A 168 3.66 -1.14 22.01
N SER A 169 3.63 -1.37 20.70
CA SER A 169 2.39 -1.60 19.95
C SER A 169 1.65 -2.85 20.44
N LYS A 170 2.38 -3.96 20.67
CA LYS A 170 1.80 -5.19 21.23
C LYS A 170 1.23 -4.95 22.63
N ILE A 171 1.93 -4.21 23.49
CA ILE A 171 1.45 -3.83 24.82
C ILE A 171 0.21 -2.95 24.72
N ALA A 172 0.20 -1.97 23.81
CA ALA A 172 -0.94 -1.10 23.59
C ALA A 172 -2.20 -1.89 23.21
N ILE A 173 -2.09 -2.75 22.20
CA ILE A 173 -3.21 -3.59 21.71
C ILE A 173 -3.61 -4.62 22.78
N GLY A 174 -2.67 -5.33 23.38
CA GLY A 174 -2.94 -6.36 24.40
C GLY A 174 -3.57 -5.79 25.65
N SER A 175 -3.14 -4.60 26.10
CA SER A 175 -3.72 -3.93 27.28
C SER A 175 -5.13 -3.41 27.08
N GLY A 176 -5.58 -3.24 25.81
CA GLY A 176 -6.93 -2.81 25.49
C GLY A 176 -7.96 -3.94 25.58
N GLY A 177 -7.54 -5.21 25.43
CA GLY A 177 -8.46 -6.34 25.40
C GLY A 177 -9.53 -6.21 24.31
N PHE A 178 -10.65 -6.88 24.48
CA PHE A 178 -11.75 -6.89 23.50
C PHE A 178 -12.53 -5.58 23.42
N PHE A 179 -12.66 -4.86 24.53
CA PHE A 179 -13.51 -3.67 24.64
C PHE A 179 -12.73 -2.35 24.60
N GLY A 180 -11.40 -2.41 24.57
CA GLY A 180 -10.54 -1.25 24.68
C GLY A 180 -10.55 -0.62 26.08
N LYS A 181 -9.66 0.34 26.33
CA LYS A 181 -9.59 1.07 27.61
C LYS A 181 -10.55 2.27 27.68
N GLY A 182 -11.24 2.59 26.60
CA GLY A 182 -12.08 3.78 26.44
C GLY A 182 -11.38 4.93 25.73
N PHE A 183 -12.19 5.88 25.25
CA PHE A 183 -11.69 7.02 24.49
C PHE A 183 -10.69 7.84 25.31
N LEU A 184 -9.51 8.13 24.73
CA LEU A 184 -8.39 8.86 25.35
C LEU A 184 -7.76 8.21 26.60
N LYS A 185 -8.11 6.97 26.96
CA LYS A 185 -7.55 6.28 28.15
C LYS A 185 -6.38 5.33 27.80
N GLY A 186 -5.85 5.39 26.59
CA GLY A 186 -4.72 4.58 26.14
C GLY A 186 -3.42 5.08 26.76
N THR A 187 -2.83 4.31 27.68
CA THR A 187 -1.59 4.69 28.39
C THR A 187 -0.41 4.84 27.43
N GLN A 188 -0.29 4.01 26.41
CA GLN A 188 0.83 4.04 25.47
C GLN A 188 0.78 5.25 24.52
N SER A 189 -0.43 5.70 24.15
CA SER A 189 -0.62 6.92 23.36
C SER A 189 -0.40 8.18 24.18
N TYR A 190 -0.80 8.16 25.46
CA TYR A 190 -0.66 9.30 26.37
C TYR A 190 0.80 9.58 26.75
N LEU A 191 1.59 8.51 26.93
CA LEU A 191 3.00 8.61 27.32
C LEU A 191 3.94 8.78 26.11
N GLU A 192 3.40 8.95 24.89
CA GLU A 192 4.15 9.17 23.64
C GLU A 192 5.19 8.09 23.33
N PHE A 193 4.98 6.86 23.79
CA PHE A 193 5.88 5.74 23.48
C PHE A 193 5.81 5.29 22.02
N LEU A 194 4.76 5.72 21.29
CA LEU A 194 4.62 5.49 19.85
C LEU A 194 4.91 6.79 19.10
N PRO A 195 5.75 6.77 18.05
CA PRO A 195 6.20 7.97 17.34
C PRO A 195 5.10 8.64 16.51
N GLU A 196 4.03 7.93 16.21
CA GLU A 196 2.88 8.45 15.44
C GLU A 196 1.59 8.24 16.24
N LYS A 197 0.89 9.35 16.47
CA LYS A 197 -0.43 9.35 17.11
C LYS A 197 -1.49 9.20 16.01
N HIS A 198 -2.05 8.01 15.90
CA HIS A 198 -3.21 7.72 15.05
C HIS A 198 -4.41 7.40 15.92
#